data_161237fd08946d6543ddf3284456adeb
#
_entry.id   161237fd08946d6543ddf3284456adeb
#
_cell.length_a   1.000
_cell.length_b   1.000
_cell.length_c   1.000
_cell.angle_alpha   90.00
_cell.angle_beta   90.00
_cell.angle_gamma   90.00
#
_symmetry.space_group_name_H-M   'P 1'
#
loop_
_entity.id
_entity.type
_entity.pdbx_description
1 polymer ?
#
loop_
_entity_poly.entity_id
_entity_poly.type
_entity_poly.pdbx_seq_one_letter_code
_entity_poly.pdbx_strand_id
1 'polypeptide(L)'
;MRNSQLAVLCTVILAGSLIVAGTNIWLVHSLRPSDGGPAPVAGKGAKRLVVAMMPKAKGDPYFISCRAGAEEAAREAGVDLIWDGPTGLDAAKQNEVVEGWITRGVDAIAVAVESSPGISTVLRKAREHGIKVITWDTDAAPDARDYFINQATPQGIGYTLTDEGARLLGNKGEFAIITGALSAANQNLWIDNIRKRVAEKYPELKLVTIRPSDDDRDKAFAETQTIMKVYPNVKLIIAISAPAVPGSGEAVQQSGRKDVNVIGLSLPNLCKRYVHDDVVQAVVLWNTRDLGYLTVHTAALLAQGKMGAGSIQVGRLGKIEVRATEVILGNPLIFNKANIDQYDF
;
A
#
# COMPACT_ATOMS: atom_id res chain seq x y z
N MET A 1 -56.48 28.94 -25.57
CA MET A 1 -55.76 28.73 -26.86
C MET A 1 -56.82 28.45 -27.93
N ARG A 2 -56.76 29.13 -29.11
CA ARG A 2 -57.72 28.90 -30.25
C ARG A 2 -57.39 27.51 -30.83
N ASN A 3 -58.41 26.77 -31.24
CA ASN A 3 -58.27 25.40 -31.78
C ASN A 3 -57.22 25.28 -32.91
N SER A 4 -56.99 26.34 -33.63
CA SER A 4 -55.97 26.43 -34.70
C SER A 4 -54.52 26.36 -34.14
N GLN A 5 -54.26 26.90 -32.96
CA GLN A 5 -52.92 26.85 -32.31
C GLN A 5 -52.59 25.45 -31.74
N LEU A 6 -53.65 24.76 -31.24
CA LEU A 6 -53.50 23.38 -30.77
C LEU A 6 -53.21 22.42 -31.94
N ALA A 7 -53.92 22.61 -33.09
CA ALA A 7 -53.67 21.80 -34.28
C ALA A 7 -52.23 21.96 -34.82
N VAL A 8 -51.72 23.18 -34.86
CA VAL A 8 -50.33 23.45 -35.29
C VAL A 8 -49.32 22.83 -34.35
N LEU A 9 -49.55 22.91 -33.04
CA LEU A 9 -48.67 22.31 -32.04
C LEU A 9 -48.62 20.78 -32.16
N CYS A 10 -49.77 20.13 -32.32
CA CYS A 10 -49.85 18.68 -32.52
C CYS A 10 -49.13 18.24 -33.82
N THR A 11 -49.27 19.02 -34.91
CA THR A 11 -48.60 18.71 -36.18
C THR A 11 -47.09 18.82 -36.08
N VAL A 12 -46.57 19.82 -35.36
CA VAL A 12 -45.12 19.99 -35.14
C VAL A 12 -44.55 18.87 -34.28
N ILE A 13 -45.27 18.46 -33.22
CA ILE A 13 -44.83 17.34 -32.37
C ILE A 13 -44.82 16.03 -33.16
N LEU A 14 -45.84 15.75 -33.95
CA LEU A 14 -45.89 14.53 -34.77
C LEU A 14 -44.79 14.50 -35.84
N ALA A 15 -44.55 15.63 -36.51
CA ALA A 15 -43.46 15.75 -37.50
C ALA A 15 -42.07 15.54 -36.82
N GLY A 16 -41.85 16.15 -35.66
CA GLY A 16 -40.60 15.96 -34.87
C GLY A 16 -40.38 14.50 -34.43
N SER A 17 -41.46 13.84 -34.02
CA SER A 17 -41.38 12.42 -33.59
C SER A 17 -41.07 11.48 -34.78
N LEU A 18 -41.60 11.75 -35.95
CA LEU A 18 -41.30 10.98 -37.16
C LEU A 18 -39.86 11.17 -37.63
N ILE A 19 -39.32 12.38 -37.54
CA ILE A 19 -37.92 12.66 -37.89
C ILE A 19 -36.98 11.93 -36.93
N VAL A 20 -37.23 11.95 -35.63
CA VAL A 20 -36.41 11.24 -34.63
C VAL A 20 -36.50 9.72 -34.82
N ALA A 21 -37.65 9.18 -35.11
CA ALA A 21 -37.82 7.75 -35.42
C ALA A 21 -37.08 7.35 -36.71
N GLY A 22 -37.19 8.18 -37.78
CA GLY A 22 -36.53 7.93 -39.06
C GLY A 22 -35.01 7.98 -38.96
N THR A 23 -34.44 8.94 -38.20
CA THR A 23 -33.00 9.04 -37.98
C THR A 23 -32.46 7.88 -37.18
N ASN A 24 -33.19 7.40 -36.15
CA ASN A 24 -32.80 6.22 -35.38
C ASN A 24 -32.83 4.93 -36.22
N ILE A 25 -33.84 4.75 -37.08
CA ILE A 25 -33.92 3.58 -37.97
C ILE A 25 -32.80 3.63 -39.01
N TRP A 26 -32.50 4.81 -39.57
CA TRP A 26 -31.40 4.98 -40.51
C TRP A 26 -30.05 4.72 -39.89
N LEU A 27 -29.82 5.20 -38.64
CA LEU A 27 -28.59 4.95 -37.89
C LEU A 27 -28.39 3.45 -37.59
N VAL A 28 -29.45 2.76 -37.19
CA VAL A 28 -29.39 1.30 -36.95
C VAL A 28 -29.13 0.54 -38.26
N HIS A 29 -29.68 0.99 -39.42
CA HIS A 29 -29.42 0.36 -40.72
C HIS A 29 -28.00 0.65 -41.25
N SER A 30 -27.49 1.85 -41.06
CA SER A 30 -26.15 2.23 -41.51
C SER A 30 -25.02 1.62 -40.64
N LEU A 31 -25.34 1.18 -39.42
CA LEU A 31 -24.41 0.49 -38.53
C LEU A 31 -24.47 -1.04 -38.65
N ARG A 32 -25.32 -1.59 -39.56
CA ARG A 32 -25.24 -3.05 -39.87
C ARG A 32 -24.00 -3.33 -40.71
N PRO A 33 -23.09 -4.21 -40.25
CA PRO A 33 -22.03 -4.71 -41.13
C PRO A 33 -22.67 -5.44 -42.32
N SER A 34 -22.17 -5.23 -43.53
CA SER A 34 -22.59 -5.97 -44.70
C SER A 34 -22.37 -7.46 -44.52
N ASP A 35 -23.38 -8.28 -44.83
CA ASP A 35 -23.36 -9.72 -44.78
C ASP A 35 -22.15 -10.31 -45.52
N GLY A 36 -21.31 -11.01 -44.82
CA GLY A 36 -20.15 -11.74 -45.36
C GLY A 36 -19.42 -12.54 -44.32
N GLY A 37 -20.03 -13.62 -43.84
CA GLY A 37 -19.38 -14.62 -42.99
C GLY A 37 -20.03 -14.82 -41.64
N PRO A 38 -20.01 -16.06 -41.06
CA PRO A 38 -20.51 -16.25 -39.71
C PRO A 38 -19.66 -15.44 -38.76
N ALA A 39 -20.28 -14.45 -38.10
CA ALA A 39 -19.63 -13.75 -37.00
C ALA A 39 -19.03 -14.76 -36.03
N PRO A 40 -17.78 -14.56 -35.58
CA PRO A 40 -17.27 -15.38 -34.47
C PRO A 40 -18.25 -15.18 -33.33
N VAL A 41 -18.88 -16.28 -32.88
CA VAL A 41 -19.69 -16.31 -31.65
C VAL A 41 -18.81 -15.68 -30.60
N ALA A 42 -19.16 -14.48 -30.15
CA ALA A 42 -18.52 -13.89 -28.99
C ALA A 42 -18.70 -14.91 -27.87
N GLY A 43 -17.63 -15.66 -27.60
CA GLY A 43 -17.60 -16.60 -26.49
C GLY A 43 -18.10 -15.82 -25.27
N LYS A 44 -19.00 -16.42 -24.49
CA LYS A 44 -19.41 -15.90 -23.18
C LYS A 44 -18.16 -15.39 -22.51
N GLY A 45 -17.99 -14.08 -22.39
CA GLY A 45 -16.78 -13.48 -21.85
C GLY A 45 -16.44 -14.19 -20.55
N ALA A 46 -15.28 -14.83 -20.48
CA ALA A 46 -14.86 -15.49 -19.26
C ALA A 46 -15.00 -14.49 -18.13
N LYS A 47 -15.75 -14.86 -17.08
CA LYS A 47 -15.96 -14.00 -15.89
C LYS A 47 -14.58 -13.54 -15.45
N ARG A 48 -14.34 -12.22 -15.43
CA ARG A 48 -13.07 -11.68 -14.93
C ARG A 48 -12.94 -12.00 -13.44
N LEU A 49 -11.74 -12.38 -13.03
CA LEU A 49 -11.46 -12.59 -11.62
C LEU A 49 -11.60 -11.28 -10.87
N VAL A 50 -12.19 -11.33 -9.69
CA VAL A 50 -12.36 -10.19 -8.78
C VAL A 50 -11.34 -10.31 -7.65
N VAL A 51 -10.41 -9.37 -7.60
CA VAL A 51 -9.41 -9.25 -6.52
C VAL A 51 -9.83 -8.09 -5.62
N ALA A 52 -10.08 -8.36 -4.36
CA ALA A 52 -10.39 -7.35 -3.36
C ALA A 52 -9.15 -7.06 -2.51
N MET A 53 -8.66 -5.82 -2.50
CA MET A 53 -7.45 -5.40 -1.82
C MET A 53 -7.73 -4.33 -0.78
N MET A 54 -7.28 -4.55 0.45
CA MET A 54 -7.51 -3.70 1.60
C MET A 54 -6.20 -3.15 2.16
N PRO A 55 -6.05 -1.81 2.27
CA PRO A 55 -4.99 -1.16 3.05
C PRO A 55 -5.34 -1.17 4.55
N LYS A 56 -4.37 -0.82 5.43
CA LYS A 56 -4.68 -0.49 6.82
C LYS A 56 -5.51 0.79 6.92
N ALA A 57 -5.14 1.81 6.13
CA ALA A 57 -5.81 3.11 6.09
C ALA A 57 -5.82 3.67 4.67
N LYS A 58 -7.02 3.91 4.10
CA LYS A 58 -7.15 4.43 2.71
C LYS A 58 -6.59 5.83 2.53
N GLY A 59 -6.51 6.62 3.58
CA GLY A 59 -6.04 8.01 3.55
C GLY A 59 -4.52 8.17 3.66
N ASP A 60 -3.81 7.12 4.01
CA ASP A 60 -2.35 7.18 4.16
C ASP A 60 -1.67 7.26 2.78
N PRO A 61 -0.78 8.25 2.55
CA PRO A 61 -0.01 8.39 1.31
C PRO A 61 0.74 7.12 0.89
N TYR A 62 1.25 6.34 1.85
CA TYR A 62 1.89 5.06 1.59
C TYR A 62 0.96 4.10 0.85
N PHE A 63 -0.25 3.90 1.37
CA PHE A 63 -1.24 3.02 0.75
C PHE A 63 -1.81 3.58 -0.56
N ILE A 64 -1.92 4.91 -0.69
CA ILE A 64 -2.30 5.56 -1.95
C ILE A 64 -1.26 5.25 -3.04
N SER A 65 0.03 5.27 -2.71
CA SER A 65 1.10 4.88 -3.63
C SER A 65 1.03 3.39 -4.00
N CYS A 66 0.77 2.50 -3.04
CA CYS A 66 0.55 1.07 -3.31
C CYS A 66 -0.64 0.83 -4.25
N ARG A 67 -1.74 1.59 -4.06
CA ARG A 67 -2.93 1.51 -4.92
C ARG A 67 -2.61 1.75 -6.39
N ALA A 68 -1.76 2.73 -6.69
CA ALA A 68 -1.38 3.04 -8.08
C ALA A 68 -0.76 1.82 -8.78
N GLY A 69 0.12 1.08 -8.09
CA GLY A 69 0.69 -0.16 -8.59
C GLY A 69 -0.31 -1.31 -8.68
N ALA A 70 -1.23 -1.40 -7.72
CA ALA A 70 -2.30 -2.40 -7.73
C ALA A 70 -3.24 -2.22 -8.92
N GLU A 71 -3.62 -0.97 -9.24
CA GLU A 71 -4.45 -0.64 -10.41
C GLU A 71 -3.74 -0.92 -11.74
N GLU A 72 -2.41 -0.70 -11.82
CA GLU A 72 -1.58 -1.07 -12.96
C GLU A 72 -1.63 -2.60 -13.17
N ALA A 73 -1.33 -3.37 -12.14
CA ALA A 73 -1.35 -4.83 -12.17
C ALA A 73 -2.71 -5.40 -12.54
N ALA A 74 -3.79 -4.81 -12.02
CA ALA A 74 -5.15 -5.26 -12.32
C ALA A 74 -5.50 -5.12 -13.82
N ARG A 75 -5.09 -4.00 -14.44
CA ARG A 75 -5.26 -3.80 -15.89
C ARG A 75 -4.46 -4.83 -16.69
N GLU A 76 -3.21 -5.07 -16.30
CA GLU A 76 -2.29 -5.98 -16.98
C GLU A 76 -2.71 -7.45 -16.85
N ALA A 77 -3.11 -7.85 -15.63
CA ALA A 77 -3.60 -9.21 -15.36
C ALA A 77 -5.04 -9.47 -15.85
N GLY A 78 -5.76 -8.43 -16.29
CA GLY A 78 -7.14 -8.54 -16.74
C GLY A 78 -8.12 -8.92 -15.62
N VAL A 79 -7.89 -8.46 -14.39
CA VAL A 79 -8.75 -8.70 -13.22
C VAL A 79 -9.52 -7.43 -12.84
N ASP A 80 -10.64 -7.59 -12.16
CA ASP A 80 -11.40 -6.49 -11.58
C ASP A 80 -10.89 -6.26 -10.15
N LEU A 81 -10.34 -5.07 -9.89
CA LEU A 81 -9.81 -4.69 -8.58
C LEU A 81 -10.86 -3.96 -7.76
N ILE A 82 -11.11 -4.44 -6.54
CA ILE A 82 -11.84 -3.70 -5.51
C ILE A 82 -10.78 -3.18 -4.53
N TRP A 83 -10.69 -1.85 -4.40
CA TRP A 83 -9.87 -1.19 -3.38
C TRP A 83 -10.77 -0.58 -2.33
N ASP A 84 -10.85 -1.20 -1.15
CA ASP A 84 -11.66 -0.70 -0.05
C ASP A 84 -11.04 -1.07 1.31
N GLY A 85 -11.49 -0.39 2.37
CA GLY A 85 -11.01 -0.57 3.74
C GLY A 85 -11.31 0.63 4.62
N PRO A 86 -10.81 0.65 5.86
CA PRO A 86 -10.97 1.78 6.77
C PRO A 86 -10.27 3.05 6.24
N THR A 87 -10.76 4.22 6.67
CA THR A 87 -10.11 5.50 6.34
C THR A 87 -8.85 5.72 7.17
N GLY A 88 -8.88 5.34 8.45
CA GLY A 88 -7.76 5.31 9.38
C GLY A 88 -7.57 3.90 9.95
N LEU A 89 -6.74 3.75 10.98
CA LEU A 89 -6.48 2.47 11.64
C LEU A 89 -7.74 1.97 12.36
N ASP A 90 -8.35 0.88 11.88
CA ASP A 90 -9.57 0.31 12.44
C ASP A 90 -9.66 -1.20 12.11
N ALA A 91 -9.22 -2.03 13.05
CA ALA A 91 -9.24 -3.48 12.91
C ALA A 91 -10.67 -4.06 12.85
N ALA A 92 -11.65 -3.46 13.55
CA ALA A 92 -13.03 -3.91 13.50
C ALA A 92 -13.64 -3.67 12.11
N LYS A 93 -13.35 -2.49 11.53
CA LYS A 93 -13.79 -2.15 10.18
C LYS A 93 -13.16 -3.05 9.12
N GLN A 94 -11.90 -3.48 9.30
CA GLN A 94 -11.30 -4.48 8.41
C GLN A 94 -12.11 -5.78 8.38
N ASN A 95 -12.56 -6.28 9.54
CA ASN A 95 -13.39 -7.48 9.62
C ASN A 95 -14.72 -7.32 8.87
N GLU A 96 -15.43 -6.21 9.07
CA GLU A 96 -16.70 -5.93 8.38
C GLU A 96 -16.53 -5.94 6.84
N VAL A 97 -15.48 -5.32 6.34
CA VAL A 97 -15.20 -5.24 4.90
C VAL A 97 -14.93 -6.64 4.34
N VAL A 98 -14.11 -7.46 5.03
CA VAL A 98 -13.84 -8.85 4.61
C VAL A 98 -15.11 -9.69 4.60
N GLU A 99 -15.99 -9.58 5.62
CA GLU A 99 -17.30 -10.25 5.64
C GLU A 99 -18.16 -9.85 4.42
N GLY A 100 -18.17 -8.58 4.07
CA GLY A 100 -18.84 -8.09 2.86
C GLY A 100 -18.28 -8.73 1.57
N TRP A 101 -16.96 -8.91 1.49
CA TRP A 101 -16.34 -9.55 0.35
C TRP A 101 -16.59 -11.06 0.27
N ILE A 102 -16.64 -11.75 1.42
CA ILE A 102 -17.05 -13.15 1.49
C ILE A 102 -18.47 -13.30 0.93
N THR A 103 -19.40 -12.45 1.40
CA THR A 103 -20.80 -12.45 0.94
C THR A 103 -20.91 -12.15 -0.56
N ARG A 104 -20.05 -11.27 -1.09
CA ARG A 104 -19.99 -10.92 -2.52
C ARG A 104 -19.42 -12.06 -3.39
N GLY A 105 -18.69 -12.99 -2.80
CA GLY A 105 -18.04 -14.10 -3.51
C GLY A 105 -16.92 -13.61 -4.45
N VAL A 106 -15.99 -12.79 -3.92
CA VAL A 106 -14.78 -12.39 -4.65
C VAL A 106 -13.85 -13.60 -4.84
N ASP A 107 -12.98 -13.59 -5.85
CA ASP A 107 -12.10 -14.72 -6.13
C ASP A 107 -10.83 -14.71 -5.27
N ALA A 108 -10.34 -13.52 -4.91
CA ALA A 108 -9.20 -13.36 -4.00
C ALA A 108 -9.34 -12.13 -3.12
N ILE A 109 -8.81 -12.24 -1.90
CA ILE A 109 -8.70 -11.16 -0.91
C ILE A 109 -7.23 -10.93 -0.58
N ALA A 110 -6.80 -9.65 -0.58
CA ALA A 110 -5.48 -9.20 -0.17
C ALA A 110 -5.61 -8.17 0.96
N VAL A 111 -5.10 -8.44 2.15
CA VAL A 111 -5.26 -7.56 3.32
C VAL A 111 -3.92 -7.10 3.86
N ALA A 112 -3.72 -5.78 3.99
CA ALA A 112 -2.70 -5.19 4.86
C ALA A 112 -3.26 -5.18 6.29
N VAL A 113 -2.72 -6.04 7.14
CA VAL A 113 -3.33 -6.38 8.42
C VAL A 113 -3.06 -5.31 9.48
N GLU A 114 -4.09 -4.77 10.13
CA GLU A 114 -3.95 -3.88 11.30
C GLU A 114 -3.71 -4.70 12.58
N SER A 115 -4.52 -5.74 12.80
CA SER A 115 -4.42 -6.62 13.97
C SER A 115 -4.43 -8.08 13.53
N SER A 116 -3.29 -8.76 13.66
CA SER A 116 -3.16 -10.16 13.26
C SER A 116 -4.15 -11.09 14.00
N PRO A 117 -4.30 -11.03 15.33
CA PRO A 117 -5.31 -11.83 16.01
C PRO A 117 -6.73 -11.49 15.58
N GLY A 118 -7.03 -10.20 15.40
CA GLY A 118 -8.38 -9.72 15.07
C GLY A 118 -8.88 -10.17 13.71
N ILE A 119 -8.03 -10.15 12.68
CA ILE A 119 -8.42 -10.44 11.30
C ILE A 119 -8.37 -11.93 10.95
N SER A 120 -7.52 -12.72 11.64
CA SER A 120 -7.21 -14.10 11.23
C SER A 120 -8.44 -15.00 11.21
N THR A 121 -9.40 -14.77 12.08
CA THR A 121 -10.65 -15.57 12.13
C THR A 121 -11.50 -15.38 10.87
N VAL A 122 -11.71 -14.14 10.43
CA VAL A 122 -12.52 -13.87 9.23
C VAL A 122 -11.78 -14.27 7.96
N LEU A 123 -10.43 -14.22 7.94
CA LEU A 123 -9.63 -14.71 6.81
C LEU A 123 -9.70 -16.23 6.68
N ARG A 124 -9.70 -17.01 7.78
CA ARG A 124 -9.95 -18.45 7.73
C ARG A 124 -11.32 -18.74 7.14
N LYS A 125 -12.35 -18.02 7.60
CA LYS A 125 -13.71 -18.12 7.05
C LYS A 125 -13.73 -17.85 5.53
N ALA A 126 -13.01 -16.83 5.04
CA ALA A 126 -12.91 -16.58 3.60
C ALA A 126 -12.31 -17.78 2.85
N ARG A 127 -11.25 -18.39 3.39
CA ARG A 127 -10.63 -19.60 2.81
C ARG A 127 -11.58 -20.80 2.81
N GLU A 128 -12.38 -21.00 3.87
CA GLU A 128 -13.40 -22.05 3.93
C GLU A 128 -14.47 -21.87 2.85
N HIS A 129 -14.73 -20.64 2.41
CA HIS A 129 -15.62 -20.33 1.28
C HIS A 129 -14.90 -20.45 -0.09
N GLY A 130 -13.67 -20.95 -0.13
CA GLY A 130 -12.89 -21.16 -1.36
C GLY A 130 -12.23 -19.90 -1.91
N ILE A 131 -12.33 -18.76 -1.23
CA ILE A 131 -11.69 -17.52 -1.61
C ILE A 131 -10.18 -17.62 -1.34
N LYS A 132 -9.36 -17.21 -2.28
CA LYS A 132 -7.90 -17.14 -2.08
C LYS A 132 -7.55 -15.96 -1.20
N VAL A 133 -6.71 -16.18 -0.20
CA VAL A 133 -6.34 -15.15 0.79
C VAL A 133 -4.85 -14.91 0.77
N ILE A 134 -4.46 -13.68 0.54
CA ILE A 134 -3.09 -13.22 0.76
C ILE A 134 -3.09 -12.06 1.75
N THR A 135 -2.02 -11.93 2.48
CA THR A 135 -1.71 -10.73 3.27
C THR A 135 -0.58 -9.96 2.61
N TRP A 136 -0.46 -8.68 2.88
CA TRP A 136 0.59 -7.83 2.35
C TRP A 136 0.93 -6.73 3.35
N ASP A 137 2.13 -6.17 3.29
CA ASP A 137 2.66 -5.17 4.24
C ASP A 137 2.77 -5.70 5.68
N THR A 138 1.69 -6.14 6.28
CA THR A 138 1.67 -6.81 7.59
C THR A 138 0.88 -8.11 7.50
N ASP A 139 1.39 -9.15 8.16
CA ASP A 139 0.88 -10.51 8.06
C ASP A 139 -0.20 -10.82 9.12
N ALA A 140 -1.06 -11.78 8.78
CA ALA A 140 -1.98 -12.46 9.72
C ALA A 140 -1.32 -13.74 10.27
N ALA A 141 -2.10 -14.55 10.99
CA ALA A 141 -1.67 -15.90 11.36
C ALA A 141 -1.39 -16.72 10.07
N PRO A 142 -0.29 -17.50 10.00
CA PRO A 142 0.09 -18.22 8.78
C PRO A 142 -0.98 -19.19 8.24
N ASP A 143 -1.81 -19.74 9.11
CA ASP A 143 -2.91 -20.63 8.75
C ASP A 143 -4.16 -19.89 8.23
N ALA A 144 -4.20 -18.57 8.40
CA ALA A 144 -5.32 -17.73 7.94
C ALA A 144 -5.16 -17.24 6.50
N ARG A 145 -4.01 -17.44 5.86
CA ARG A 145 -3.72 -16.97 4.51
C ARG A 145 -3.00 -18.04 3.67
N ASP A 146 -3.00 -17.88 2.36
CA ASP A 146 -2.24 -18.74 1.45
C ASP A 146 -0.80 -18.22 1.30
N TYR A 147 -0.63 -16.91 1.03
CA TYR A 147 0.68 -16.26 0.90
C TYR A 147 0.70 -14.90 1.62
N PHE A 148 1.91 -14.52 2.05
CA PHE A 148 2.23 -13.18 2.51
C PHE A 148 3.14 -12.47 1.52
N ILE A 149 2.75 -11.27 1.08
CA ILE A 149 3.55 -10.42 0.21
C ILE A 149 4.39 -9.51 1.11
N ASN A 150 5.63 -9.90 1.28
CA ASN A 150 6.57 -9.23 2.16
C ASN A 150 7.39 -8.20 1.35
N GLN A 151 7.31 -6.94 1.73
CA GLN A 151 8.00 -5.83 1.09
C GLN A 151 9.53 -5.94 1.17
N ALA A 152 10.03 -6.39 2.31
CA ALA A 152 11.42 -6.70 2.59
C ALA A 152 11.50 -7.50 3.91
N THR A 153 12.56 -8.26 4.11
CA THR A 153 12.69 -9.03 5.35
C THR A 153 12.80 -8.08 6.56
N PRO A 154 12.15 -8.40 7.69
CA PRO A 154 12.27 -7.58 8.92
C PRO A 154 13.71 -7.36 9.35
N GLN A 155 14.57 -8.38 9.16
CA GLN A 155 16.00 -8.27 9.40
C GLN A 155 16.66 -7.25 8.48
N GLY A 156 16.36 -7.29 7.17
CA GLY A 156 16.91 -6.34 6.19
C GLY A 156 16.55 -4.90 6.55
N ILE A 157 15.29 -4.66 6.93
CA ILE A 157 14.82 -3.33 7.33
C ILE A 157 15.53 -2.87 8.61
N GLY A 158 15.49 -3.66 9.68
CA GLY A 158 16.09 -3.29 10.96
C GLY A 158 17.59 -3.09 10.88
N TYR A 159 18.28 -3.95 10.12
CA TYR A 159 19.72 -3.85 9.93
C TYR A 159 20.11 -2.63 9.10
N THR A 160 19.39 -2.34 8.03
CA THR A 160 19.64 -1.14 7.18
C THR A 160 19.47 0.14 7.99
N LEU A 161 18.39 0.27 8.77
CA LEU A 161 18.18 1.43 9.65
C LEU A 161 19.28 1.56 10.69
N THR A 162 19.69 0.45 11.30
CA THR A 162 20.75 0.47 12.34
C THR A 162 22.11 0.81 11.76
N ASP A 163 22.50 0.20 10.64
CA ASP A 163 23.79 0.44 10.00
C ASP A 163 23.89 1.90 9.51
N GLU A 164 22.81 2.47 8.96
CA GLU A 164 22.77 3.87 8.55
C GLU A 164 22.83 4.81 9.76
N GLY A 165 22.08 4.53 10.83
CA GLY A 165 22.16 5.28 12.07
C GLY A 165 23.55 5.23 12.72
N ALA A 166 24.18 4.06 12.74
CA ALA A 166 25.53 3.88 13.25
C ALA A 166 26.56 4.68 12.45
N ARG A 167 26.44 4.67 11.12
CA ARG A 167 27.29 5.48 10.22
C ARG A 167 27.21 6.97 10.56
N LEU A 168 26.02 7.49 10.79
CA LEU A 168 25.80 8.91 11.12
C LEU A 168 26.34 9.28 12.49
N LEU A 169 26.27 8.37 13.46
CA LEU A 169 26.70 8.61 14.84
C LEU A 169 28.19 8.21 15.11
N GLY A 170 28.91 7.70 14.12
CA GLY A 170 30.25 7.17 14.35
C GLY A 170 30.25 5.96 15.31
N ASN A 171 29.24 5.12 15.20
CA ASN A 171 29.00 3.86 15.94
C ASN A 171 28.72 4.00 17.44
N LYS A 172 28.47 5.21 17.96
CA LYS A 172 28.21 5.45 19.39
C LYS A 172 27.24 6.61 19.61
N GLY A 173 26.49 6.58 20.70
CA GLY A 173 25.59 7.65 21.10
C GLY A 173 24.17 7.21 21.35
N GLU A 174 23.32 8.13 21.72
CA GLU A 174 21.93 7.88 22.07
C GLU A 174 21.03 8.08 20.86
N PHE A 175 20.09 7.15 20.68
CA PHE A 175 19.04 7.26 19.68
C PHE A 175 17.67 6.90 20.24
N ALA A 176 16.62 7.39 19.62
CA ALA A 176 15.24 7.06 19.93
C ALA A 176 14.50 6.55 18.69
N ILE A 177 13.41 5.83 18.90
CA ILE A 177 12.54 5.34 17.83
C ILE A 177 11.16 6.00 17.96
N ILE A 178 10.63 6.52 16.86
CA ILE A 178 9.21 6.87 16.70
C ILE A 178 8.57 5.75 15.87
N THR A 179 7.62 5.03 16.47
CA THR A 179 6.84 3.97 15.80
C THR A 179 5.42 4.47 15.50
N GLY A 180 4.70 3.84 14.58
CA GLY A 180 3.29 4.14 14.33
C GLY A 180 2.44 3.74 15.53
N ALA A 181 2.30 2.46 15.80
CA ALA A 181 1.56 1.95 16.95
C ALA A 181 2.37 0.89 17.71
N LEU A 182 2.20 0.85 19.04
CA LEU A 182 2.86 -0.20 19.85
C LEU A 182 2.32 -1.62 19.55
N SER A 183 1.15 -1.71 18.93
CA SER A 183 0.53 -2.96 18.47
C SER A 183 0.95 -3.38 17.06
N ALA A 184 1.66 -2.53 16.30
CA ALA A 184 2.04 -2.80 14.92
C ALA A 184 3.07 -3.94 14.84
N ALA A 185 2.60 -5.13 14.46
CA ALA A 185 3.41 -6.36 14.50
C ALA A 185 4.66 -6.28 13.61
N ASN A 186 4.53 -5.74 12.39
CA ASN A 186 5.66 -5.54 11.47
C ASN A 186 6.70 -4.58 12.07
N GLN A 187 6.26 -3.46 12.64
CA GLN A 187 7.17 -2.47 13.22
C GLN A 187 7.88 -3.03 14.46
N ASN A 188 7.20 -3.82 15.27
CA ASN A 188 7.82 -4.50 16.41
C ASN A 188 8.91 -5.47 15.96
N LEU A 189 8.72 -6.23 14.88
CA LEU A 189 9.76 -7.07 14.28
C LEU A 189 10.96 -6.25 13.79
N TRP A 190 10.74 -5.06 13.22
CA TRP A 190 11.86 -4.17 12.83
C TRP A 190 12.61 -3.65 14.04
N ILE A 191 11.91 -3.24 15.10
CA ILE A 191 12.50 -2.78 16.37
C ILE A 191 13.36 -3.90 17.00
N ASP A 192 12.87 -5.14 17.02
CA ASP A 192 13.62 -6.27 17.55
C ASP A 192 14.91 -6.53 16.75
N ASN A 193 14.85 -6.40 15.41
CA ASN A 193 16.02 -6.50 14.56
C ASN A 193 17.00 -5.31 14.74
N ILE A 194 16.48 -4.10 14.96
CA ILE A 194 17.32 -2.94 15.34
C ILE A 194 18.08 -3.25 16.64
N ARG A 195 17.37 -3.70 17.70
CA ARG A 195 17.99 -4.07 18.98
C ARG A 195 19.03 -5.16 18.81
N LYS A 196 18.71 -6.20 18.02
CA LYS A 196 19.64 -7.29 17.72
C LYS A 196 20.91 -6.78 17.03
N ARG A 197 20.74 -5.93 15.99
CA ARG A 197 21.88 -5.36 15.24
C ARG A 197 22.76 -4.46 16.11
N VAL A 198 22.14 -3.66 16.99
CA VAL A 198 22.86 -2.86 18.00
C VAL A 198 23.70 -3.75 18.89
N ALA A 199 23.11 -4.80 19.47
CA ALA A 199 23.83 -5.71 20.37
C ALA A 199 24.96 -6.46 19.67
N GLU A 200 24.77 -6.88 18.42
CA GLU A 200 25.76 -7.66 17.65
C GLU A 200 26.92 -6.81 17.14
N LYS A 201 26.67 -5.56 16.72
CA LYS A 201 27.67 -4.81 15.97
C LYS A 201 27.98 -3.43 16.51
N TYR A 202 27.03 -2.79 17.20
CA TYR A 202 27.15 -1.40 17.65
C TYR A 202 26.83 -1.24 19.14
N PRO A 203 27.54 -1.91 20.06
CA PRO A 203 27.18 -1.95 21.49
C PRO A 203 27.26 -0.60 22.19
N GLU A 204 27.90 0.40 21.59
CA GLU A 204 27.95 1.78 22.12
C GLU A 204 26.77 2.66 21.66
N LEU A 205 25.88 2.15 20.77
CA LEU A 205 24.61 2.79 20.48
C LEU A 205 23.59 2.45 21.57
N LYS A 206 22.88 3.46 22.08
CA LYS A 206 21.92 3.31 23.17
C LYS A 206 20.53 3.75 22.74
N LEU A 207 19.60 2.80 22.65
CA LEU A 207 18.18 3.10 22.48
C LEU A 207 17.62 3.64 23.80
N VAL A 208 17.28 4.93 23.85
CA VAL A 208 16.81 5.58 25.07
C VAL A 208 15.29 5.51 25.26
N THR A 209 14.52 5.48 24.16
CA THR A 209 13.05 5.37 24.24
C THR A 209 12.45 4.96 22.89
N ILE A 210 11.21 4.44 22.95
CA ILE A 210 10.33 4.18 21.80
C ILE A 210 9.02 4.90 22.07
N ARG A 211 8.54 5.73 21.14
CA ARG A 211 7.32 6.53 21.29
C ARG A 211 6.37 6.29 20.11
N PRO A 212 5.07 6.02 20.34
CA PRO A 212 4.09 5.84 19.29
C PRO A 212 3.61 7.19 18.75
N SER A 213 3.45 7.28 17.43
CA SER A 213 2.86 8.44 16.75
C SER A 213 1.44 8.19 16.25
N ASP A 214 0.90 6.98 16.37
CA ASP A 214 -0.39 6.55 15.82
C ASP A 214 -0.51 6.82 14.30
N ASP A 215 0.62 6.69 13.58
CA ASP A 215 0.76 7.05 12.17
C ASP A 215 0.29 8.48 11.85
N ASP A 216 0.41 9.38 12.83
CA ASP A 216 0.07 10.80 12.72
C ASP A 216 1.33 11.66 12.73
N ARG A 217 1.39 12.63 11.79
CA ARG A 217 2.55 13.51 11.61
C ARG A 217 2.72 14.50 12.75
N ASP A 218 1.62 15.09 13.22
CA ASP A 218 1.66 16.13 14.26
C ASP A 218 2.00 15.49 15.61
N LYS A 219 1.52 14.28 15.85
CA LYS A 219 1.91 13.49 17.02
C LYS A 219 3.39 13.08 16.96
N ALA A 220 3.90 12.66 15.81
CA ALA A 220 5.32 12.38 15.64
C ALA A 220 6.19 13.62 15.91
N PHE A 221 5.74 14.79 15.45
CA PHE A 221 6.37 16.07 15.77
C PHE A 221 6.42 16.31 17.28
N ALA A 222 5.29 16.22 17.99
CA ALA A 222 5.20 16.43 19.43
C ALA A 222 6.04 15.41 20.23
N GLU A 223 6.01 14.14 19.85
CA GLU A 223 6.82 13.10 20.48
C GLU A 223 8.33 13.32 20.27
N THR A 224 8.73 13.80 19.08
CA THR A 224 10.14 14.14 18.80
C THR A 224 10.60 15.31 19.66
N GLN A 225 9.78 16.36 19.81
CA GLN A 225 10.10 17.46 20.73
C GLN A 225 10.24 16.97 22.17
N THR A 226 9.34 16.08 22.60
CA THR A 226 9.38 15.47 23.93
C THR A 226 10.66 14.68 24.15
N ILE A 227 11.06 13.86 23.16
CA ILE A 227 12.30 13.07 23.20
C ILE A 227 13.51 13.99 23.35
N MET A 228 13.63 15.04 22.53
CA MET A 228 14.76 15.98 22.60
C MET A 228 14.85 16.71 23.94
N LYS A 229 13.70 16.96 24.58
CA LYS A 229 13.63 17.60 25.89
C LYS A 229 14.00 16.66 27.03
N VAL A 230 13.49 15.41 27.00
CA VAL A 230 13.69 14.42 28.07
C VAL A 230 15.06 13.74 27.98
N TYR A 231 15.55 13.54 26.74
CA TYR A 231 16.85 12.91 26.44
C TYR A 231 17.76 13.91 25.72
N PRO A 232 18.38 14.88 26.43
CA PRO A 232 19.15 15.96 25.80
C PRO A 232 20.38 15.48 25.03
N ASN A 233 20.87 14.27 25.33
CA ASN A 233 22.01 13.65 24.65
C ASN A 233 21.62 12.86 23.40
N VAL A 234 20.33 12.75 23.06
CA VAL A 234 19.89 12.07 21.83
C VAL A 234 20.47 12.75 20.63
N LYS A 235 21.03 11.96 19.69
CA LYS A 235 21.66 12.42 18.45
C LYS A 235 21.01 11.84 17.20
N LEU A 236 20.07 10.91 17.36
CA LEU A 236 19.38 10.29 16.24
C LEU A 236 17.95 9.94 16.61
N ILE A 237 17.03 10.26 15.72
CA ILE A 237 15.65 9.78 15.72
C ILE A 237 15.51 8.82 14.55
N ILE A 238 15.09 7.59 14.82
CA ILE A 238 14.71 6.59 13.81
C ILE A 238 13.18 6.52 13.78
N ALA A 239 12.55 7.17 12.81
CA ALA A 239 11.10 7.20 12.67
C ALA A 239 10.66 6.10 11.68
N ILE A 240 9.85 5.14 12.14
CA ILE A 240 9.53 3.92 11.37
C ILE A 240 8.08 3.86 10.88
N SER A 241 7.48 5.01 10.60
CA SER A 241 6.23 5.12 9.86
C SER A 241 6.28 6.30 8.87
N ALA A 242 5.50 6.21 7.79
CA ALA A 242 5.60 7.16 6.69
C ALA A 242 5.38 8.63 7.11
N PRO A 243 4.36 8.98 7.91
CA PRO A 243 4.17 10.37 8.37
C PRO A 243 5.13 10.78 9.49
N ALA A 244 5.74 9.82 10.19
CA ALA A 244 6.60 10.12 11.33
C ALA A 244 7.95 10.72 10.93
N VAL A 245 8.51 10.36 9.78
CA VAL A 245 9.80 10.93 9.33
C VAL A 245 9.69 12.43 9.08
N PRO A 246 8.75 12.95 8.26
CA PRO A 246 8.60 14.39 8.07
C PRO A 246 8.17 15.12 9.35
N GLY A 247 7.36 14.48 10.22
CA GLY A 247 7.00 15.07 11.53
C GLY A 247 8.22 15.24 12.45
N SER A 248 9.06 14.20 12.54
CA SER A 248 10.32 14.25 13.30
C SER A 248 11.31 15.25 12.69
N GLY A 249 11.43 15.27 11.36
CA GLY A 249 12.26 16.24 10.65
C GLY A 249 11.87 17.67 10.95
N GLU A 250 10.57 17.99 10.89
CA GLU A 250 10.07 19.32 11.24
C GLU A 250 10.36 19.69 12.68
N ALA A 251 10.19 18.77 13.63
CA ALA A 251 10.48 19.01 15.04
C ALA A 251 11.96 19.34 15.28
N VAL A 252 12.87 18.59 14.65
CA VAL A 252 14.31 18.85 14.71
C VAL A 252 14.64 20.19 14.08
N GLN A 253 14.09 20.51 12.90
CA GLN A 253 14.30 21.79 12.21
C GLN A 253 13.87 22.96 13.06
N GLN A 254 12.67 22.93 13.65
CA GLN A 254 12.14 24.00 14.50
C GLN A 254 12.88 24.14 15.83
N SER A 255 13.44 23.05 16.36
CA SER A 255 14.21 23.10 17.61
C SER A 255 15.59 23.74 17.46
N GLY A 256 16.09 23.90 16.25
CA GLY A 256 17.45 24.36 15.96
C GLY A 256 18.56 23.38 16.35
N ARG A 257 18.22 22.12 16.73
CA ARG A 257 19.14 21.05 17.11
C ARG A 257 19.84 20.46 15.89
N LYS A 258 20.87 21.14 15.38
CA LYS A 258 21.67 20.66 14.23
C LYS A 258 22.51 19.42 14.51
N ASP A 259 22.59 19.03 15.76
CA ASP A 259 23.31 17.84 16.25
C ASP A 259 22.44 16.59 16.34
N VAL A 260 21.16 16.68 15.99
CA VAL A 260 20.21 15.56 15.96
C VAL A 260 19.91 15.19 14.52
N ASN A 261 20.22 13.96 14.15
CA ASN A 261 19.90 13.37 12.86
C ASN A 261 18.50 12.75 12.87
N VAL A 262 17.87 12.70 11.70
CA VAL A 262 16.61 11.96 11.50
C VAL A 262 16.79 11.01 10.33
N ILE A 263 16.45 9.74 10.54
CA ILE A 263 16.30 8.74 9.47
C ILE A 263 15.02 7.95 9.70
N GLY A 264 14.56 7.21 8.70
CA GLY A 264 13.42 6.32 8.96
C GLY A 264 12.77 5.77 7.71
N LEU A 265 11.59 5.18 7.92
CA LEU A 265 10.77 4.59 6.87
C LEU A 265 9.71 5.60 6.42
N SER A 266 9.84 6.11 5.19
CA SER A 266 8.87 7.04 4.62
C SER A 266 8.94 7.06 3.10
N LEU A 267 7.97 7.73 2.46
CA LEU A 267 7.97 7.98 1.04
C LEU A 267 8.99 9.09 0.70
N PRO A 268 9.75 8.93 -0.39
CA PRO A 268 10.64 9.98 -0.88
C PRO A 268 9.93 11.33 -1.00
N ASN A 269 8.74 11.39 -1.61
CA ASN A 269 8.00 12.63 -1.84
C ASN A 269 7.63 13.38 -0.55
N LEU A 270 7.39 12.69 0.54
CA LEU A 270 7.11 13.32 1.83
C LEU A 270 8.37 13.92 2.49
N CYS A 271 9.54 13.44 2.09
CA CYS A 271 10.80 13.74 2.78
C CYS A 271 11.76 14.62 1.96
N LYS A 272 11.58 14.77 0.64
CA LYS A 272 12.49 15.52 -0.26
C LYS A 272 12.95 16.85 0.34
N ARG A 273 12.00 17.67 0.81
CA ARG A 273 12.31 18.96 1.43
C ARG A 273 13.30 18.83 2.58
N TYR A 274 13.00 17.94 3.53
CA TYR A 274 13.82 17.76 4.73
C TYR A 274 15.18 17.12 4.44
N VAL A 275 15.27 16.31 3.37
CA VAL A 275 16.54 15.73 2.90
C VAL A 275 17.39 16.82 2.24
N HIS A 276 16.81 17.70 1.43
CA HIS A 276 17.53 18.83 0.83
C HIS A 276 18.01 19.85 1.87
N ASP A 277 17.21 20.05 2.94
CA ASP A 277 17.54 20.94 4.06
C ASP A 277 18.54 20.31 5.06
N ASP A 278 19.07 19.09 4.77
CA ASP A 278 19.99 18.32 5.62
C ASP A 278 19.44 18.01 7.04
N VAL A 279 18.12 17.99 7.19
CA VAL A 279 17.42 17.64 8.44
C VAL A 279 17.15 16.13 8.54
N VAL A 280 16.73 15.51 7.43
CA VAL A 280 16.59 14.06 7.29
C VAL A 280 17.76 13.56 6.45
N GLN A 281 18.60 12.71 7.02
CA GLN A 281 19.82 12.23 6.37
C GLN A 281 19.57 11.07 5.42
N ALA A 282 18.62 10.20 5.76
CA ALA A 282 18.24 9.08 4.91
C ALA A 282 16.79 8.65 5.15
N VAL A 283 16.16 8.24 4.06
CA VAL A 283 14.86 7.56 4.07
C VAL A 283 15.11 6.13 3.60
N VAL A 284 14.58 5.15 4.31
CA VAL A 284 14.67 3.73 3.95
C VAL A 284 13.28 3.25 3.61
N LEU A 285 13.11 2.69 2.42
CA LEU A 285 11.82 2.11 2.03
C LEU A 285 12.05 1.13 0.87
N TRP A 286 11.01 0.46 0.45
CA TRP A 286 10.87 -0.27 -0.82
C TRP A 286 10.05 0.56 -1.80
N ASN A 287 9.97 0.13 -3.05
CA ASN A 287 9.06 0.77 -3.99
C ASN A 287 7.62 0.35 -3.66
N THR A 288 6.83 1.26 -3.19
CA THR A 288 5.44 1.03 -2.74
C THR A 288 4.51 0.70 -3.90
N ARG A 289 4.74 1.28 -5.09
CA ARG A 289 4.00 0.90 -6.31
C ARG A 289 4.28 -0.55 -6.69
N ASP A 290 5.54 -0.98 -6.57
CA ASP A 290 5.92 -2.37 -6.84
C ASP A 290 5.30 -3.34 -5.84
N LEU A 291 5.14 -2.95 -4.57
CA LEU A 291 4.45 -3.76 -3.58
C LEU A 291 2.97 -3.98 -3.94
N GLY A 292 2.25 -2.91 -4.29
CA GLY A 292 0.86 -3.02 -4.74
C GLY A 292 0.72 -3.84 -6.03
N TYR A 293 1.63 -3.62 -6.98
CA TYR A 293 1.70 -4.36 -8.24
C TYR A 293 1.94 -5.86 -7.99
N LEU A 294 2.93 -6.21 -7.17
CA LEU A 294 3.24 -7.58 -6.80
C LEU A 294 2.05 -8.27 -6.11
N THR A 295 1.37 -7.55 -5.23
CA THR A 295 0.22 -8.06 -4.47
C THR A 295 -0.91 -8.52 -5.40
N VAL A 296 -1.34 -7.68 -6.35
CA VAL A 296 -2.44 -8.01 -7.26
C VAL A 296 -2.04 -9.10 -8.26
N HIS A 297 -0.80 -9.06 -8.80
CA HIS A 297 -0.32 -10.13 -9.66
C HIS A 297 -0.28 -11.47 -8.93
N THR A 298 0.21 -11.50 -7.69
CA THR A 298 0.24 -12.74 -6.89
C THR A 298 -1.18 -13.24 -6.60
N ALA A 299 -2.12 -12.36 -6.27
CA ALA A 299 -3.52 -12.72 -6.06
C ALA A 299 -4.14 -13.33 -7.33
N ALA A 300 -3.87 -12.75 -8.49
CA ALA A 300 -4.34 -13.26 -9.79
C ALA A 300 -3.73 -14.64 -10.12
N LEU A 301 -2.42 -14.81 -9.94
CA LEU A 301 -1.73 -16.08 -10.14
C LEU A 301 -2.28 -17.18 -9.21
N LEU A 302 -2.51 -16.83 -7.95
CA LEU A 302 -3.06 -17.74 -6.95
C LEU A 302 -4.49 -18.17 -7.31
N ALA A 303 -5.35 -17.22 -7.68
CA ALA A 303 -6.73 -17.51 -8.10
C ALA A 303 -6.79 -18.36 -9.38
N GLN A 304 -5.78 -18.24 -10.25
CA GLN A 304 -5.64 -19.07 -11.47
C GLN A 304 -4.97 -20.42 -11.22
N GLY A 305 -4.51 -20.72 -10.00
CA GLY A 305 -3.76 -21.94 -9.69
C GLY A 305 -2.36 -21.99 -10.32
N LYS A 306 -1.76 -20.81 -10.60
CA LYS A 306 -0.47 -20.68 -11.31
C LYS A 306 0.71 -20.30 -10.40
N MET A 307 0.56 -20.42 -9.08
CA MET A 307 1.68 -20.19 -8.17
C MET A 307 2.78 -21.23 -8.35
N GLY A 308 4.01 -20.75 -8.55
CA GLY A 308 5.20 -21.60 -8.70
C GLY A 308 5.92 -21.82 -7.37
N ALA A 309 6.63 -22.96 -7.24
CA ALA A 309 7.52 -23.20 -6.11
C ALA A 309 8.86 -22.46 -6.30
N GLY A 310 9.34 -21.80 -5.23
CA GLY A 310 10.63 -21.10 -5.20
C GLY A 310 10.66 -19.74 -5.92
N SER A 311 9.86 -19.55 -6.96
CA SER A 311 9.73 -18.24 -7.63
C SER A 311 8.50 -18.17 -8.52
N ILE A 312 8.02 -16.94 -8.77
CA ILE A 312 6.95 -16.60 -9.72
C ILE A 312 7.45 -15.54 -10.71
N GLN A 313 6.85 -15.52 -11.90
CA GLN A 313 7.08 -14.47 -12.89
C GLN A 313 5.99 -13.41 -12.75
N VAL A 314 6.39 -12.16 -12.54
CA VAL A 314 5.48 -11.05 -12.22
C VAL A 314 5.72 -9.88 -13.16
N GLY A 315 5.02 -9.83 -14.27
CA GLY A 315 5.06 -8.74 -15.24
C GLY A 315 6.41 -8.01 -15.32
N ARG A 316 6.41 -6.70 -15.14
CA ARG A 316 7.61 -5.85 -15.18
C ARG A 316 8.62 -6.08 -14.05
N LEU A 317 8.22 -6.73 -12.95
CA LEU A 317 9.15 -7.06 -11.85
C LEU A 317 10.01 -8.30 -12.16
N GLY A 318 9.65 -9.06 -13.20
CA GLY A 318 10.40 -10.25 -13.59
C GLY A 318 10.24 -11.39 -12.59
N LYS A 319 11.33 -12.06 -12.29
CA LYS A 319 11.36 -13.22 -11.39
C LYS A 319 11.40 -12.79 -9.94
N ILE A 320 10.38 -13.14 -9.17
CA ILE A 320 10.23 -12.82 -7.74
C ILE A 320 10.39 -14.11 -6.92
N GLU A 321 11.13 -14.02 -5.82
CA GLU A 321 11.38 -15.13 -4.90
C GLU A 321 10.13 -15.50 -4.09
N VAL A 322 9.90 -16.80 -3.95
CA VAL A 322 8.87 -17.37 -3.07
C VAL A 322 9.57 -18.29 -2.08
N ARG A 323 9.55 -17.94 -0.80
CA ARG A 323 10.08 -18.74 0.32
C ARG A 323 8.92 -19.34 1.10
N ALA A 324 8.69 -20.63 0.98
CA ALA A 324 7.53 -21.30 1.57
C ALA A 324 6.22 -20.57 1.17
N THR A 325 5.61 -19.83 2.06
CA THR A 325 4.38 -19.04 1.83
C THR A 325 4.63 -17.53 1.86
N GLU A 326 5.87 -17.08 1.69
CA GLU A 326 6.21 -15.66 1.54
C GLU A 326 6.67 -15.34 0.13
N VAL A 327 6.16 -14.26 -0.42
CA VAL A 327 6.60 -13.66 -1.69
C VAL A 327 7.33 -12.37 -1.34
N ILE A 328 8.64 -12.31 -1.62
CA ILE A 328 9.51 -11.23 -1.15
C ILE A 328 9.80 -10.26 -2.28
N LEU A 329 9.37 -9.00 -2.13
CA LEU A 329 9.58 -7.96 -3.15
C LEU A 329 11.07 -7.69 -3.37
N GLY A 330 11.85 -7.55 -2.29
CA GLY A 330 13.28 -7.33 -2.40
C GLY A 330 13.95 -6.81 -1.13
N ASN A 331 15.07 -6.11 -1.32
CA ASN A 331 15.78 -5.45 -0.23
C ASN A 331 15.28 -4.01 -0.06
N PRO A 332 15.39 -3.42 1.15
CA PRO A 332 15.15 -2.00 1.35
C PRO A 332 16.08 -1.14 0.49
N LEU A 333 15.54 -0.04 -0.01
CA LEU A 333 16.27 1.01 -0.72
C LEU A 333 16.60 2.14 0.27
N ILE A 334 17.73 2.82 0.05
CA ILE A 334 18.12 4.00 0.82
C ILE A 334 18.04 5.22 -0.09
N PHE A 335 17.20 6.18 0.29
CA PHE A 335 17.05 7.46 -0.38
C PHE A 335 17.74 8.53 0.45
N ASN A 336 18.60 9.29 -0.17
CA ASN A 336 19.35 10.37 0.44
C ASN A 336 19.47 11.55 -0.55
N LYS A 337 20.19 12.59 -0.18
CA LYS A 337 20.34 13.80 -1.00
C LYS A 337 20.86 13.54 -2.41
N ALA A 338 21.62 12.45 -2.63
CA ALA A 338 22.19 12.14 -3.93
C ALA A 338 21.20 11.47 -4.90
N ASN A 339 20.13 10.84 -4.41
CA ASN A 339 19.26 10.03 -5.25
C ASN A 339 17.76 10.24 -5.05
N ILE A 340 17.32 10.95 -4.00
CA ILE A 340 15.89 11.04 -3.64
C ILE A 340 15.02 11.65 -4.75
N ASP A 341 15.57 12.53 -5.58
CA ASP A 341 14.86 13.19 -6.67
C ASP A 341 14.56 12.25 -7.86
N GLN A 342 15.24 11.12 -7.92
CA GLN A 342 14.99 10.09 -8.94
C GLN A 342 13.69 9.29 -8.69
N TYR A 343 13.05 9.50 -7.53
CA TYR A 343 11.88 8.74 -7.10
C TYR A 343 10.67 9.66 -6.95
N ASP A 344 9.53 9.21 -7.48
CA ASP A 344 8.26 9.94 -7.48
C ASP A 344 7.13 9.06 -6.91
N PHE A 345 7.23 8.77 -5.64
CA PHE A 345 6.20 8.07 -4.86
C PHE A 345 6.30 8.41 -3.37
#